data_9e287f5f34df2b8d1bdf6d298596f1f1
#
_entry.id   9e287f5f34df2b8d1bdf6d298596f1f1
#
_cell.length_a   1.000
_cell.length_b   1.000
_cell.length_c   1.000
_cell.angle_alpha   90.00
_cell.angle_beta   90.00
_cell.angle_gamma   90.00
#
_symmetry.space_group_name_H-M   'P 1'
#
loop_
_entity.id
_entity.type
_entity.pdbx_description
1 polymer ?
#
loop_
_entity_poly.entity_id
_entity_poly.type
_entity_poly.pdbx_seq_one_letter_code
_entity_poly.pdbx_strand_id
1 'polypeptide(L)'
;STHLPQMRAAVRIGKGEFHMARVYNFSAGPSMLPEKVLHQAQAELLEYGDSGQSVMEMSHRSKWFDAIITETEATLRRVMNIPDNYKVGFFQGGATQQFAMVPLNFMTTGKADYLVTGNFSNLAAKEAAKFGEVKIVASSKDKNFTYIPDVNAIDYDKDASYIHICQNNTIFGTQYVEVPQVEGVPLVADMSSMILS
;
A
#
# COMPACT_ATOMS: atom_id res chain seq x y z
N SER A 1 -16.90 27.05 -10.50
CA SER A 1 -15.89 26.50 -9.57
C SER A 1 -15.45 27.64 -8.64
N THR A 2 -16.08 27.73 -7.48
CA THR A 2 -15.79 28.70 -6.42
C THR A 2 -14.72 28.10 -5.52
N HIS A 3 -13.48 28.58 -5.63
CA HIS A 3 -12.43 28.35 -4.64
C HIS A 3 -12.83 29.07 -3.34
N LEU A 4 -13.22 28.31 -2.33
CA LEU A 4 -13.26 28.79 -0.94
C LEU A 4 -11.83 28.95 -0.44
N PRO A 5 -11.42 30.14 0.05
CA PRO A 5 -10.11 30.28 0.68
C PRO A 5 -10.14 29.52 2.01
N GLN A 6 -9.26 28.52 2.16
CA GLN A 6 -9.03 27.85 3.43
C GLN A 6 -8.52 28.90 4.42
N MET A 7 -9.34 29.26 5.42
CA MET A 7 -8.92 30.09 6.54
C MET A 7 -7.90 29.31 7.37
N ARG A 8 -6.63 29.68 7.24
CA ARG A 8 -5.55 29.18 8.09
C ARG A 8 -5.54 29.98 9.38
N ALA A 9 -5.81 29.34 10.51
CA ALA A 9 -5.67 29.95 11.81
C ALA A 9 -4.18 30.10 12.16
N ALA A 10 -3.68 31.33 12.30
CA ALA A 10 -2.35 31.62 12.79
C ALA A 10 -2.42 31.84 14.30
N VAL A 11 -1.67 31.07 15.09
CA VAL A 11 -1.48 31.25 16.53
C VAL A 11 -0.21 32.06 16.75
N ARG A 12 -0.31 33.20 17.46
CA ARG A 12 0.82 34.09 17.77
C ARG A 12 1.49 33.57 19.05
N ILE A 13 2.68 33.03 18.95
CA ILE A 13 3.51 32.64 20.09
C ILE A 13 4.71 33.59 20.13
N GLY A 14 4.80 34.39 21.21
CA GLY A 14 5.78 35.41 21.58
C GLY A 14 6.98 35.71 20.64
N LYS A 15 7.25 37.00 20.41
CA LYS A 15 8.35 37.53 19.60
C LYS A 15 8.31 37.26 18.07
N GLY A 16 7.19 37.61 17.42
CA GLY A 16 7.23 37.87 15.96
C GLY A 16 7.30 36.66 15.01
N GLU A 17 7.37 35.45 15.49
CA GLU A 17 7.28 34.24 14.66
C GLU A 17 5.83 33.79 14.54
N PHE A 18 5.32 33.79 13.30
CA PHE A 18 4.01 33.21 12.99
C PHE A 18 4.16 31.69 12.86
N HIS A 19 3.85 30.96 13.89
CA HIS A 19 3.70 29.52 13.80
C HIS A 19 2.30 29.20 13.27
N MET A 20 2.21 28.74 12.03
CA MET A 20 0.94 28.22 11.52
C MET A 20 0.67 26.86 12.17
N ALA A 21 -0.47 26.75 12.85
CA ALA A 21 -0.91 25.45 13.38
C ALA A 21 -1.00 24.44 12.26
N ARG A 22 -0.44 23.23 12.47
CA ARG A 22 -0.55 22.13 11.51
C ARG A 22 -2.02 21.74 11.36
N VAL A 23 -2.45 21.53 10.12
CA VAL A 23 -3.79 21.00 9.84
C VAL A 23 -3.85 19.50 10.10
N TYR A 24 -4.98 19.02 10.58
CA TYR A 24 -5.28 17.59 10.63
C TYR A 24 -5.64 17.13 9.22
N ASN A 25 -4.66 16.51 8.55
CA ASN A 25 -4.84 16.01 7.19
C ASN A 25 -5.13 14.51 7.21
N PHE A 26 -6.33 14.13 6.80
CA PHE A 26 -6.81 12.75 6.71
C PHE A 26 -6.98 12.30 5.25
N SER A 27 -6.23 12.88 4.31
CA SER A 27 -6.28 12.44 2.92
C SER A 27 -5.81 11.00 2.80
N ALA A 28 -6.46 10.23 1.93
CA ALA A 28 -6.06 8.85 1.66
C ALA A 28 -4.69 8.82 0.96
N GLY A 29 -3.72 8.24 1.62
CA GLY A 29 -2.32 8.19 1.21
C GLY A 29 -1.49 9.34 1.80
N PRO A 30 -1.55 10.59 1.28
CA PRO A 30 -0.72 11.69 1.77
C PRO A 30 -1.32 12.36 3.01
N SER A 31 -1.47 11.63 4.11
CA SER A 31 -1.98 12.11 5.38
C SER A 31 -0.88 12.72 6.25
N MET A 32 -1.25 13.32 7.37
CA MET A 32 -0.26 13.89 8.30
C MET A 32 0.59 12.80 8.96
N LEU A 33 1.87 13.09 9.13
CA LEU A 33 2.81 12.26 9.87
C LEU A 33 2.92 12.75 11.33
N PRO A 34 3.29 11.88 12.28
CA PRO A 34 3.59 12.29 13.65
C PRO A 34 4.72 13.34 13.68
N GLU A 35 4.55 14.40 14.49
CA GLU A 35 5.54 15.48 14.56
C GLU A 35 6.92 14.98 14.99
N LYS A 36 6.98 14.04 15.93
CA LYS A 36 8.24 13.43 16.37
C LYS A 36 9.03 12.84 15.21
N VAL A 37 8.37 12.17 14.28
CA VAL A 37 9.00 11.60 13.07
C VAL A 37 9.50 12.69 12.16
N LEU A 38 8.72 13.76 11.97
CA LEU A 38 9.14 14.89 11.12
C LEU A 38 10.32 15.65 11.70
N HIS A 39 10.36 15.87 13.03
CA HIS A 39 11.50 16.49 13.69
C HIS A 39 12.77 15.65 13.58
N GLN A 40 12.65 14.33 13.74
CA GLN A 40 13.78 13.42 13.53
C GLN A 40 14.28 13.50 12.08
N ALA A 41 13.39 13.38 11.10
CA ALA A 41 13.75 13.50 9.69
C ALA A 41 14.40 14.85 9.37
N GLN A 42 13.93 15.95 9.97
CA GLN A 42 14.53 17.28 9.82
C GLN A 42 15.95 17.34 10.40
N ALA A 43 16.15 16.77 11.58
CA ALA A 43 17.46 16.76 12.25
C ALA A 43 18.49 15.93 11.47
N GLU A 44 18.07 14.85 10.83
CA GLU A 44 18.91 13.91 10.09
C GLU A 44 18.97 14.22 8.58
N LEU A 45 18.33 15.30 8.12
CA LEU A 45 18.16 15.56 6.69
C LEU A 45 19.49 15.81 5.94
N LEU A 46 20.43 16.54 6.57
CA LEU A 46 21.73 16.83 5.98
C LEU A 46 22.78 15.79 6.33
N GLU A 47 22.70 15.24 7.53
CA GLU A 47 23.65 14.26 8.02
C GLU A 47 22.94 13.21 8.90
N TYR A 48 23.05 11.95 8.50
CA TYR A 48 22.53 10.83 9.28
C TYR A 48 23.62 10.25 10.18
N GLY A 49 23.47 10.41 11.49
CA GLY A 49 24.40 9.91 12.47
C GLY A 49 25.82 10.50 12.26
N ASP A 50 26.80 9.62 12.10
CA ASP A 50 28.21 9.94 11.82
C ASP A 50 28.61 9.73 10.36
N SER A 51 27.64 9.65 9.46
CA SER A 51 27.88 9.30 8.06
C SER A 51 28.48 10.41 7.21
N GLY A 52 28.32 11.68 7.66
CA GLY A 52 28.71 12.88 6.89
C GLY A 52 27.86 13.11 5.65
N GLN A 53 26.70 12.45 5.54
CA GLN A 53 25.83 12.55 4.37
C GLN A 53 24.36 12.29 4.73
N SER A 54 23.46 12.81 3.89
CA SER A 54 22.03 12.51 3.98
C SER A 54 21.73 11.05 3.65
N VAL A 55 20.67 10.48 4.21
CA VAL A 55 20.15 9.17 3.79
C VAL A 55 19.83 9.15 2.29
N MET A 56 19.40 10.30 1.72
CA MET A 56 19.09 10.41 0.29
C MET A 56 20.33 10.31 -0.63
N GLU A 57 21.53 10.49 -0.08
CA GLU A 57 22.80 10.45 -0.81
C GLU A 57 23.56 9.13 -0.60
N MET A 58 23.12 8.31 0.36
CA MET A 58 23.79 7.06 0.70
C MET A 58 23.67 6.00 -0.39
N SER A 59 24.77 5.28 -0.60
CA SER A 59 24.69 4.01 -1.32
C SER A 59 23.90 3.00 -0.51
N HIS A 60 23.00 2.25 -1.17
CA HIS A 60 22.30 1.13 -0.55
C HIS A 60 23.24 -0.01 -0.06
N ARG A 61 24.53 0.06 -0.39
CA ARG A 61 25.58 -0.88 0.07
C ARG A 61 26.40 -0.34 1.22
N SER A 62 26.08 0.87 1.72
CA SER A 62 26.80 1.43 2.87
C SER A 62 26.39 0.75 4.17
N LYS A 63 27.28 0.69 5.13
CA LYS A 63 27.00 0.14 6.47
C LYS A 63 25.85 0.86 7.18
N TRP A 64 25.68 2.17 6.93
CA TRP A 64 24.60 2.96 7.52
C TRP A 64 23.25 2.62 6.91
N PHE A 65 23.19 2.48 5.57
CA PHE A 65 21.94 2.07 4.93
C PHE A 65 21.55 0.63 5.28
N ASP A 66 22.55 -0.26 5.36
CA ASP A 66 22.32 -1.64 5.80
C ASP A 66 21.71 -1.70 7.21
N ALA A 67 22.21 -0.87 8.13
CA ALA A 67 21.64 -0.75 9.47
C ALA A 67 20.18 -0.22 9.43
N ILE A 68 19.90 0.79 8.61
CA ILE A 68 18.54 1.34 8.46
C ILE A 68 17.57 0.29 7.95
N ILE A 69 17.91 -0.40 6.85
CA ILE A 69 16.97 -1.36 6.24
C ILE A 69 16.77 -2.61 7.10
N THR A 70 17.81 -3.06 7.78
CA THR A 70 17.74 -4.19 8.73
C THR A 70 16.83 -3.87 9.91
N GLU A 71 16.99 -2.70 10.53
CA GLU A 71 16.12 -2.25 11.63
C GLU A 71 14.68 -2.03 11.15
N THR A 72 14.51 -1.51 9.94
CA THR A 72 13.18 -1.32 9.34
C THR A 72 12.47 -2.66 9.17
N GLU A 73 13.13 -3.68 8.62
CA GLU A 73 12.55 -5.02 8.48
C GLU A 73 12.22 -5.64 9.84
N ALA A 74 13.16 -5.58 10.79
CA ALA A 74 12.96 -6.11 12.13
C ALA A 74 11.77 -5.46 12.85
N THR A 75 11.64 -4.13 12.70
CA THR A 75 10.52 -3.38 13.26
C THR A 75 9.20 -3.74 12.60
N LEU A 76 9.17 -3.86 11.27
CA LEU A 76 7.98 -4.26 10.54
C LEU A 76 7.52 -5.67 10.96
N ARG A 77 8.45 -6.62 11.04
CA ARG A 77 8.15 -7.98 11.51
C ARG A 77 7.53 -7.97 12.91
N ARG A 78 8.08 -7.19 13.82
CA ARG A 78 7.58 -7.05 15.20
C ARG A 78 6.19 -6.43 15.26
N VAL A 79 5.97 -5.33 14.52
CA VAL A 79 4.71 -4.58 14.54
C VAL A 79 3.57 -5.37 13.90
N MET A 80 3.85 -6.07 12.79
CA MET A 80 2.86 -6.86 12.06
C MET A 80 2.81 -8.33 12.50
N ASN A 81 3.67 -8.74 13.45
CA ASN A 81 3.79 -10.12 13.89
C ASN A 81 4.04 -11.10 12.71
N ILE A 82 4.96 -10.75 11.81
CA ILE A 82 5.25 -11.52 10.59
C ILE A 82 6.06 -12.78 10.99
N PRO A 83 5.55 -13.99 10.69
CA PRO A 83 6.27 -15.24 10.95
C PRO A 83 7.57 -15.36 10.14
N ASP A 84 8.53 -16.13 10.65
CA ASP A 84 9.85 -16.29 10.02
C ASP A 84 9.83 -16.98 8.65
N ASN A 85 8.79 -17.76 8.37
CA ASN A 85 8.59 -18.39 7.06
C ASN A 85 8.11 -17.44 5.95
N TYR A 86 7.80 -16.17 6.29
CA TYR A 86 7.49 -15.13 5.31
C TYR A 86 8.75 -14.34 4.95
N LYS A 87 8.83 -13.93 3.68
CA LYS A 87 9.85 -12.98 3.20
C LYS A 87 9.29 -11.58 3.20
N VAL A 88 10.12 -10.61 3.60
CA VAL A 88 9.84 -9.19 3.46
C VAL A 88 10.74 -8.64 2.37
N GLY A 89 10.19 -7.86 1.45
CA GLY A 89 10.93 -7.24 0.38
C GLY A 89 10.52 -5.78 0.21
N PHE A 90 11.51 -4.90 -0.02
CA PHE A 90 11.29 -3.48 -0.30
C PHE A 90 11.58 -3.24 -1.77
N PHE A 91 10.57 -2.81 -2.53
CA PHE A 91 10.64 -2.64 -3.97
C PHE A 91 10.37 -1.20 -4.37
N GLN A 92 11.01 -0.77 -5.43
CA GLN A 92 10.74 0.51 -6.09
C GLN A 92 9.38 0.48 -6.80
N GLY A 93 8.79 1.67 -7.00
CA GLY A 93 7.52 1.86 -7.69
C GLY A 93 6.33 1.85 -6.73
N GLY A 94 5.18 2.30 -7.22
CA GLY A 94 3.92 2.28 -6.47
C GLY A 94 3.12 1.01 -6.74
N ALA A 95 1.92 0.91 -6.12
CA ALA A 95 1.00 -0.20 -6.32
C ALA A 95 0.64 -0.42 -7.79
N THR A 96 0.55 0.64 -8.61
CA THR A 96 0.28 0.52 -10.05
C THR A 96 1.36 -0.30 -10.77
N GLN A 97 2.64 -0.14 -10.39
CA GLN A 97 3.71 -0.96 -10.94
C GLN A 97 3.59 -2.41 -10.46
N GLN A 98 3.15 -2.63 -9.22
CA GLN A 98 2.93 -3.98 -8.69
C GLN A 98 1.82 -4.73 -9.46
N PHE A 99 0.83 -4.03 -10.00
CA PHE A 99 -0.19 -4.65 -10.86
C PHE A 99 0.39 -5.30 -12.12
N ALA A 100 1.54 -4.82 -12.60
CA ALA A 100 2.31 -5.46 -13.67
C ALA A 100 3.30 -6.50 -13.13
N MET A 101 3.98 -6.22 -12.02
CA MET A 101 5.01 -7.10 -11.44
C MET A 101 4.42 -8.42 -10.94
N VAL A 102 3.21 -8.41 -10.39
CA VAL A 102 2.52 -9.61 -9.92
C VAL A 102 2.32 -10.61 -11.07
N PRO A 103 1.63 -10.29 -12.18
CA PRO A 103 1.48 -11.24 -13.27
C PRO A 103 2.81 -11.62 -13.94
N LEU A 104 3.76 -10.71 -14.07
CA LEU A 104 5.09 -11.01 -14.61
C LEU A 104 5.84 -12.10 -13.84
N ASN A 105 5.64 -12.15 -12.51
CA ASN A 105 6.35 -13.09 -11.65
C ASN A 105 5.54 -14.33 -11.27
N PHE A 106 4.22 -14.21 -11.19
CA PHE A 106 3.37 -15.26 -10.61
C PHE A 106 2.38 -15.90 -11.55
N MET A 107 2.16 -15.37 -12.78
CA MET A 107 1.20 -15.96 -13.73
C MET A 107 1.82 -17.17 -14.46
N THR A 108 2.17 -18.20 -13.70
CA THR A 108 2.93 -19.37 -14.17
C THR A 108 2.11 -20.34 -15.01
N THR A 109 0.79 -20.39 -14.82
CA THR A 109 -0.13 -21.23 -15.62
C THR A 109 -0.77 -20.46 -16.77
N GLY A 110 -0.40 -19.17 -16.95
CA GLY A 110 -0.94 -18.30 -17.98
C GLY A 110 -2.33 -17.72 -17.68
N LYS A 111 -2.91 -18.01 -16.51
CA LYS A 111 -4.22 -17.52 -16.09
C LYS A 111 -4.29 -17.19 -14.60
N ALA A 112 -5.16 -16.24 -14.22
CA ALA A 112 -5.39 -15.85 -12.84
C ALA A 112 -6.83 -15.37 -12.61
N ASP A 113 -7.30 -15.53 -11.38
CA ASP A 113 -8.63 -15.08 -10.94
C ASP A 113 -8.57 -13.73 -10.24
N TYR A 114 -9.48 -12.84 -10.59
CA TYR A 114 -9.57 -11.50 -10.02
C TYR A 114 -10.96 -11.23 -9.45
N LEU A 115 -11.00 -10.66 -8.24
CA LEU A 115 -12.22 -10.10 -7.68
C LEU A 115 -12.20 -8.57 -7.88
N VAL A 116 -13.21 -8.04 -8.57
CA VAL A 116 -13.30 -6.62 -8.91
C VAL A 116 -14.33 -5.93 -8.02
N THR A 117 -13.85 -5.39 -6.90
CA THR A 117 -14.67 -4.73 -5.88
C THR A 117 -14.46 -3.22 -5.80
N GLY A 118 -13.73 -2.65 -6.75
CA GLY A 118 -13.46 -1.22 -6.82
C GLY A 118 -12.64 -0.81 -8.02
N ASN A 119 -12.22 0.45 -8.02
CA ASN A 119 -11.46 1.02 -9.12
C ASN A 119 -10.07 0.39 -9.24
N PHE A 120 -9.34 0.24 -8.13
CA PHE A 120 -7.98 -0.30 -8.15
C PHE A 120 -7.94 -1.79 -8.51
N SER A 121 -8.86 -2.60 -8.01
CA SER A 121 -8.96 -4.00 -8.43
C SER A 121 -9.31 -4.15 -9.93
N ASN A 122 -10.11 -3.23 -10.47
CA ASN A 122 -10.38 -3.20 -11.90
C ASN A 122 -9.14 -2.80 -12.73
N LEU A 123 -8.33 -1.84 -12.23
CA LEU A 123 -7.05 -1.49 -12.86
C LEU A 123 -6.06 -2.65 -12.80
N ALA A 124 -5.97 -3.34 -11.66
CA ALA A 124 -5.11 -4.52 -11.50
C ALA A 124 -5.48 -5.63 -12.49
N ALA A 125 -6.77 -5.95 -12.63
CA ALA A 125 -7.25 -6.94 -13.59
C ALA A 125 -6.93 -6.56 -15.05
N LYS A 126 -7.12 -5.28 -15.42
CA LYS A 126 -6.79 -4.78 -16.75
C LYS A 126 -5.28 -4.83 -17.04
N GLU A 127 -4.45 -4.54 -16.05
CA GLU A 127 -3.00 -4.62 -16.21
C GLU A 127 -2.56 -6.07 -16.39
N ALA A 128 -3.06 -6.98 -15.55
CA ALA A 128 -2.74 -8.41 -15.62
C ALA A 128 -3.16 -9.06 -16.96
N ALA A 129 -4.25 -8.60 -17.56
CA ALA A 129 -4.72 -9.10 -18.86
C ALA A 129 -3.75 -8.84 -20.02
N LYS A 130 -2.70 -8.04 -19.81
CA LYS A 130 -1.63 -7.87 -20.81
C LYS A 130 -0.60 -9.02 -20.77
N PHE A 131 -0.62 -9.82 -19.72
CA PHE A 131 0.37 -10.89 -19.46
C PHE A 131 -0.21 -12.29 -19.58
N GLY A 132 -1.54 -12.45 -19.53
CA GLY A 132 -2.21 -13.73 -19.63
C GLY A 132 -3.72 -13.61 -19.53
N GLU A 133 -4.39 -14.74 -19.37
CA GLU A 133 -5.83 -14.81 -19.22
C GLU A 133 -6.25 -14.35 -17.81
N VAL A 134 -7.18 -13.41 -17.73
CA VAL A 134 -7.75 -12.94 -16.49
C VAL A 134 -9.23 -13.26 -16.44
N LYS A 135 -9.62 -14.11 -15.48
CA LYS A 135 -11.03 -14.39 -15.18
C LYS A 135 -11.49 -13.48 -14.04
N ILE A 136 -12.49 -12.64 -14.30
CA ILE A 136 -13.15 -11.89 -13.21
C ILE A 136 -14.19 -12.81 -12.60
N VAL A 137 -13.83 -13.45 -11.48
CA VAL A 137 -14.67 -14.46 -10.82
C VAL A 137 -15.81 -13.86 -10.01
N ALA A 138 -15.65 -12.61 -9.56
CA ALA A 138 -16.71 -11.84 -8.91
C ALA A 138 -16.50 -10.34 -9.10
N SER A 139 -17.62 -9.60 -9.09
CA SER A 139 -17.58 -8.14 -9.15
C SER A 139 -18.79 -7.56 -8.43
N SER A 140 -18.61 -6.44 -7.71
CA SER A 140 -19.68 -5.65 -7.11
C SER A 140 -20.00 -4.37 -7.90
N LYS A 141 -19.60 -4.32 -9.18
CA LYS A 141 -19.84 -3.18 -10.08
C LYS A 141 -21.33 -2.92 -10.32
N ASP A 142 -22.16 -3.96 -10.26
CA ASP A 142 -23.63 -3.91 -10.41
C ASP A 142 -24.30 -2.95 -9.42
N LYS A 143 -23.71 -2.80 -8.22
CA LYS A 143 -24.16 -1.87 -7.19
C LYS A 143 -23.11 -0.81 -6.85
N ASN A 144 -22.35 -0.35 -7.85
CA ASN A 144 -21.39 0.72 -7.67
C ASN A 144 -20.34 0.42 -6.57
N PHE A 145 -19.91 -0.84 -6.44
CA PHE A 145 -18.93 -1.29 -5.46
C PHE A 145 -19.29 -1.02 -4.00
N THR A 146 -20.58 -1.05 -3.67
CA THR A 146 -21.10 -0.81 -2.31
C THR A 146 -21.14 -2.04 -1.42
N TYR A 147 -20.68 -3.19 -1.91
CA TYR A 147 -20.62 -4.43 -1.14
C TYR A 147 -19.40 -5.28 -1.56
N ILE A 148 -19.05 -6.23 -0.72
CA ILE A 148 -18.09 -7.29 -1.02
C ILE A 148 -18.87 -8.56 -1.36
N PRO A 149 -18.60 -9.24 -2.50
CA PRO A 149 -19.21 -10.55 -2.80
C PRO A 149 -18.85 -11.58 -1.73
N ASP A 150 -19.76 -12.53 -1.49
CA ASP A 150 -19.49 -13.68 -0.61
C ASP A 150 -18.37 -14.54 -1.24
N VAL A 151 -17.19 -14.47 -0.66
CA VAL A 151 -15.98 -15.15 -1.16
C VAL A 151 -16.09 -16.67 -1.13
N ASN A 152 -16.97 -17.22 -0.28
CA ASN A 152 -17.18 -18.65 -0.14
C ASN A 152 -18.16 -19.22 -1.18
N ALA A 153 -18.92 -18.34 -1.86
CA ALA A 153 -19.89 -18.71 -2.89
C ALA A 153 -19.34 -18.59 -4.32
N ILE A 154 -18.04 -18.28 -4.49
CA ILE A 154 -17.42 -18.05 -5.79
C ILE A 154 -16.82 -19.35 -6.33
N ASP A 155 -17.05 -19.62 -7.62
CA ASP A 155 -16.41 -20.71 -8.36
C ASP A 155 -15.03 -20.26 -8.89
N TYR A 156 -14.01 -20.52 -8.08
CA TYR A 156 -12.61 -20.24 -8.42
C TYR A 156 -12.01 -21.29 -9.35
N ASP A 157 -11.13 -20.85 -10.22
CA ASP A 157 -10.34 -21.77 -11.06
C ASP A 157 -9.18 -22.37 -10.25
N LYS A 158 -9.24 -23.71 -10.03
CA LYS A 158 -8.22 -24.44 -9.29
C LYS A 158 -6.87 -24.50 -9.99
N ASP A 159 -6.84 -24.23 -11.29
CA ASP A 159 -5.61 -24.15 -12.08
C ASP A 159 -5.12 -22.70 -12.26
N ALA A 160 -5.75 -21.72 -11.62
CA ALA A 160 -5.28 -20.36 -11.63
C ALA A 160 -3.91 -20.25 -10.95
N SER A 161 -3.04 -19.41 -11.49
CA SER A 161 -1.73 -19.11 -10.89
C SER A 161 -1.86 -18.47 -9.53
N TYR A 162 -2.90 -17.64 -9.36
CA TYR A 162 -3.23 -16.94 -8.12
C TYR A 162 -4.65 -16.36 -8.20
N ILE A 163 -5.16 -15.99 -7.02
CA ILE A 163 -6.36 -15.16 -6.86
C ILE A 163 -5.91 -13.77 -6.42
N HIS A 164 -6.43 -12.71 -7.04
CA HIS A 164 -6.09 -11.33 -6.69
C HIS A 164 -7.28 -10.58 -6.09
N ILE A 165 -7.04 -9.88 -4.98
CA ILE A 165 -7.97 -8.94 -4.35
C ILE A 165 -7.29 -7.59 -4.06
N CYS A 166 -8.07 -6.49 -4.06
CA CYS A 166 -7.70 -5.28 -3.32
C CYS A 166 -8.49 -5.31 -2.02
N GLN A 167 -7.82 -5.56 -0.90
CA GLN A 167 -8.48 -5.88 0.36
C GLN A 167 -9.31 -4.74 0.92
N ASN A 168 -8.88 -3.49 0.69
CA ASN A 168 -9.66 -2.30 1.00
C ASN A 168 -9.93 -1.49 -0.25
N ASN A 169 -11.18 -1.11 -0.46
CA ASN A 169 -11.60 -0.23 -1.54
C ASN A 169 -11.56 1.21 -1.05
N THR A 170 -10.44 1.88 -1.28
CA THR A 170 -10.16 3.22 -0.78
C THR A 170 -11.19 4.27 -1.20
N ILE A 171 -11.72 4.16 -2.42
CA ILE A 171 -12.64 5.17 -2.99
C ILE A 171 -14.06 4.98 -2.50
N PHE A 172 -14.52 3.71 -2.41
CA PHE A 172 -15.94 3.40 -2.13
C PHE A 172 -16.17 2.95 -0.68
N GLY A 173 -15.11 2.70 0.10
CA GLY A 173 -15.19 2.44 1.53
C GLY A 173 -15.66 1.03 1.91
N THR A 174 -15.48 0.04 1.04
CA THR A 174 -15.73 -1.36 1.34
C THR A 174 -14.44 -2.12 1.61
N GLN A 175 -14.48 -3.14 2.46
CA GLN A 175 -13.34 -3.91 2.90
C GLN A 175 -13.69 -5.38 3.00
N TYR A 176 -12.75 -6.26 2.63
CA TYR A 176 -12.88 -7.69 2.89
C TYR A 176 -12.65 -7.98 4.38
N VAL A 177 -13.64 -8.63 5.01
CA VAL A 177 -13.52 -9.20 6.36
C VAL A 177 -13.04 -10.65 6.26
N GLU A 178 -13.56 -11.37 5.27
CA GLU A 178 -13.12 -12.70 4.89
C GLU A 178 -12.42 -12.64 3.53
N VAL A 179 -11.40 -13.45 3.35
CA VAL A 179 -10.63 -13.50 2.12
C VAL A 179 -10.75 -14.87 1.44
N PRO A 180 -10.64 -14.94 0.11
CA PRO A 180 -10.66 -16.21 -0.61
C PRO A 180 -9.64 -17.21 -0.06
N GLN A 181 -10.05 -18.47 0.09
CA GLN A 181 -9.17 -19.57 0.45
C GLN A 181 -9.42 -20.74 -0.50
N VAL A 182 -8.49 -20.98 -1.40
CA VAL A 182 -8.57 -22.08 -2.37
C VAL A 182 -7.31 -22.93 -2.23
N GLU A 183 -7.47 -24.21 -1.96
CA GLU A 183 -6.35 -25.11 -1.78
C GLU A 183 -5.47 -25.16 -3.03
N GLY A 184 -4.17 -24.94 -2.83
CA GLY A 184 -3.17 -24.95 -3.91
C GLY A 184 -3.09 -23.68 -4.76
N VAL A 185 -3.99 -22.70 -4.58
CA VAL A 185 -3.98 -21.44 -5.31
C VAL A 185 -3.59 -20.28 -4.38
N PRO A 186 -2.43 -19.63 -4.61
CA PRO A 186 -2.00 -18.50 -3.78
C PRO A 186 -2.96 -17.31 -3.83
N LEU A 187 -3.16 -16.62 -2.70
CA LEU A 187 -3.83 -15.34 -2.63
C LEU A 187 -2.82 -14.20 -2.75
N VAL A 188 -3.10 -13.26 -3.64
CA VAL A 188 -2.39 -11.98 -3.77
C VAL A 188 -3.32 -10.86 -3.34
N ALA A 189 -2.91 -10.08 -2.34
CA ALA A 189 -3.70 -8.99 -1.81
C ALA A 189 -2.97 -7.65 -1.94
N ASP A 190 -3.61 -6.69 -2.63
CA ASP A 190 -3.24 -5.28 -2.52
C ASP A 190 -3.81 -4.72 -1.23
N MET A 191 -2.94 -4.35 -0.30
CA MET A 191 -3.28 -3.82 1.01
C MET A 191 -2.84 -2.36 1.18
N SER A 192 -2.63 -1.63 0.08
CA SER A 192 -2.05 -0.28 0.06
C SER A 192 -2.72 0.71 1.02
N SER A 193 -4.03 0.61 1.23
CA SER A 193 -4.79 1.53 2.08
C SER A 193 -5.23 0.93 3.41
N MET A 194 -4.72 -0.24 3.79
CA MET A 194 -5.11 -0.88 5.05
C MET A 194 -4.00 -1.67 5.75
N ILE A 195 -2.84 -1.78 5.16
CA ILE A 195 -1.71 -2.45 5.82
C ILE A 195 -1.38 -1.76 7.13
N LEU A 196 -1.32 -2.32 8.25
CA LEU A 196 -1.17 -1.74 9.59
C LEU A 196 -2.44 -1.10 10.18
N SER A 197 -3.63 -1.32 9.61
CA SER A 197 -4.89 -0.86 10.22
C SER A 197 -5.49 -1.89 11.18
#